data_ae90227141c33be3d83a6353092677a5
#
_entry.id   ae90227141c33be3d83a6353092677a5
#
_cell.length_a   1.000
_cell.length_b   1.000
_cell.length_c   1.000
_cell.angle_alpha   90.00
_cell.angle_beta   90.00
_cell.angle_gamma   90.00
#
_symmetry.space_group_name_H-M   'P 1'
#
loop_
_entity.id
_entity.type
_entity.pdbx_description
1 polymer ?
#
loop_
_entity_poly.entity_id
_entity_poly.type
_entity_poly.pdbx_seq_one_letter_code
_entity_poly.pdbx_strand_id
1 'polypeptide(L)'
;MLGAGYGGLTTVVNLQKIVSADEAEIILINKNDYHYETTWLHEVSAGTISPDKARYPISSVINNNVRFVQATVDNLDVNNKKVETTAGEFTYDYLVIGLGFEGETFGIPGLKEYALSL
;
A
#
# COMPACT_ATOMS: atom_id res chain seq x y z
N MET A 1 -8.97 3.10 -1.00
CA MET A 1 -7.98 2.45 -0.11
C MET A 1 -6.59 2.90 -0.51
N LEU A 2 -5.82 3.47 0.40
CA LEU A 2 -4.43 3.88 0.18
C LEU A 2 -3.49 2.91 0.90
N GLY A 3 -2.56 2.32 0.12
CA GLY A 3 -1.58 1.36 0.59
C GLY A 3 -2.04 -0.09 0.59
N ALA A 4 -1.17 -0.98 0.13
CA ALA A 4 -1.36 -2.43 0.09
C ALA A 4 -0.43 -3.18 1.06
N GLY A 5 -0.14 -2.57 2.21
CA GLY A 5 0.43 -3.25 3.36
C GLY A 5 -0.59 -4.21 4.00
N TYR A 6 -0.24 -4.83 5.13
CA TYR A 6 -1.13 -5.80 5.81
C TYR A 6 -2.53 -5.25 6.06
N GLY A 7 -2.66 -4.04 6.65
CA GLY A 7 -3.95 -3.42 6.94
C GLY A 7 -4.77 -3.14 5.69
N GLY A 8 -4.15 -2.50 4.69
CA GLY A 8 -4.82 -2.14 3.44
C GLY A 8 -5.25 -3.36 2.63
N LEU A 9 -4.35 -4.31 2.42
CA LEU A 9 -4.64 -5.49 1.62
C LEU A 9 -5.69 -6.39 2.30
N THR A 10 -5.56 -6.61 3.62
CA THR A 10 -6.57 -7.36 4.38
C THR A 10 -7.95 -6.72 4.29
N THR A 11 -8.02 -5.38 4.37
CA THR A 11 -9.29 -4.67 4.23
C THR A 11 -9.89 -4.90 2.85
N VAL A 12 -9.12 -4.72 1.78
CA VAL A 12 -9.60 -4.92 0.40
C VAL A 12 -10.05 -6.37 0.16
N VAL A 13 -9.24 -7.35 0.59
CA VAL A 13 -9.57 -8.78 0.43
C VAL A 13 -10.86 -9.16 1.16
N ASN A 14 -11.19 -8.50 2.27
CA ASN A 14 -12.46 -8.75 2.94
C ASN A 14 -13.61 -7.96 2.30
N LEU A 15 -13.41 -6.68 1.95
CA LEU A 15 -14.44 -5.88 1.29
C LEU A 15 -14.92 -6.51 -0.02
N GLN A 16 -14.02 -6.99 -0.88
CA GLN A 16 -14.40 -7.60 -2.16
C GLN A 16 -15.28 -8.87 -2.04
N LYS A 17 -15.41 -9.44 -0.82
CA LYS A 17 -16.27 -10.60 -0.55
C LYS A 17 -17.68 -10.21 -0.13
N ILE A 18 -17.85 -9.00 0.40
CA ILE A 18 -19.11 -8.53 1.01
C ILE A 18 -19.73 -7.36 0.27
N VAL A 19 -18.98 -6.66 -0.58
CA VAL A 19 -19.47 -5.53 -1.38
C VAL A 19 -19.46 -5.93 -2.84
N SER A 20 -20.62 -5.85 -3.49
CA SER A 20 -20.73 -6.08 -4.93
C SER A 20 -20.34 -4.84 -5.74
N ALA A 21 -20.03 -5.03 -7.02
CA ALA A 21 -19.67 -3.94 -7.93
C ALA A 21 -20.82 -2.93 -8.15
N ASP A 22 -22.07 -3.35 -7.93
CA ASP A 22 -23.25 -2.47 -8.05
C ASP A 22 -23.42 -1.56 -6.81
N GLU A 23 -22.84 -1.95 -5.66
CA GLU A 23 -22.95 -1.20 -4.40
C GLU A 23 -21.84 -0.17 -4.24
N ALA A 24 -20.60 -0.51 -4.64
CA ALA A 24 -19.48 0.42 -4.57
C ALA A 24 -18.32 0.02 -5.49
N GLU A 25 -17.61 1.00 -5.98
CA GLU A 25 -16.30 0.82 -6.62
C GLU A 25 -15.21 0.80 -5.54
N ILE A 26 -14.44 -0.29 -5.47
CA ILE A 26 -13.30 -0.41 -4.57
C ILE A 26 -12.03 -0.07 -5.35
N ILE A 27 -11.37 1.04 -4.99
CA ILE A 27 -10.10 1.44 -5.59
C ILE A 27 -8.97 1.21 -4.59
N LEU A 28 -7.97 0.41 -4.97
CA LEU A 28 -6.74 0.19 -4.21
C LEU A 28 -5.60 0.93 -4.89
N ILE A 29 -5.01 1.92 -4.21
CA ILE A 29 -3.86 2.70 -4.69
C ILE A 29 -2.64 2.28 -3.90
N ASN A 30 -1.59 1.86 -4.59
CA ASN A 30 -0.31 1.50 -3.97
C ASN A 30 0.86 1.81 -4.92
N LYS A 31 2.01 2.18 -4.38
CA LYS A 31 3.21 2.52 -5.17
C LYS A 31 3.80 1.32 -5.92
N ASN A 32 3.68 0.12 -5.35
CA ASN A 32 4.18 -1.12 -5.92
C ASN A 32 3.00 -2.01 -6.34
N ASP A 33 3.20 -2.87 -7.31
CA ASP A 33 2.22 -3.88 -7.75
C ASP A 33 2.24 -5.17 -6.89
N TYR A 34 3.02 -5.14 -5.81
CA TYR A 34 3.16 -6.25 -4.86
C TYR A 34 3.01 -5.77 -3.41
N HIS A 35 2.64 -6.72 -2.56
CA HIS A 35 2.69 -6.62 -1.12
C HIS A 35 4.02 -7.18 -0.59
N TYR A 36 4.64 -6.50 0.36
CA TYR A 36 5.77 -7.04 1.10
C TYR A 36 5.32 -7.86 2.29
N GLU A 37 5.75 -9.11 2.33
CA GLU A 37 5.68 -9.95 3.51
C GLU A 37 6.85 -9.58 4.45
N THR A 38 6.61 -8.61 5.33
CA THR A 38 7.67 -8.03 6.17
C THR A 38 8.26 -9.01 7.17
N THR A 39 7.54 -10.09 7.49
CA THR A 39 8.03 -11.17 8.35
C THR A 39 9.20 -11.95 7.75
N TRP A 40 9.42 -11.85 6.44
CA TRP A 40 10.53 -12.49 5.71
C TRP A 40 11.71 -11.56 5.42
N LEU A 41 11.62 -10.25 5.73
CA LEU A 41 12.67 -9.29 5.37
C LEU A 41 14.00 -9.58 6.06
N HIS A 42 13.99 -10.10 7.28
CA HIS A 42 15.22 -10.50 7.98
C HIS A 42 15.94 -11.64 7.27
N GLU A 43 15.21 -12.60 6.71
CA GLU A 43 15.76 -13.71 5.91
C GLU A 43 16.32 -13.20 4.57
N VAL A 44 15.63 -12.24 3.94
CA VAL A 44 16.13 -11.57 2.73
C VAL A 44 17.43 -10.84 3.04
N SER A 45 17.49 -10.09 4.14
CA SER A 45 18.67 -9.32 4.57
C SER A 45 19.85 -10.24 4.91
N ALA A 46 19.57 -11.40 5.48
CA ALA A 46 20.58 -12.42 5.75
C ALA A 46 21.05 -13.18 4.49
N GLY A 47 20.37 -12.99 3.35
CA GLY A 47 20.67 -13.70 2.10
C GLY A 47 20.25 -15.17 2.09
N THR A 48 19.41 -15.59 3.05
CA THR A 48 18.93 -16.98 3.15
C THR A 48 17.78 -17.28 2.19
N ILE A 49 17.03 -16.25 1.79
CA ILE A 49 16.01 -16.34 0.75
C ILE A 49 16.14 -15.20 -0.28
N SER A 50 15.65 -15.45 -1.50
CA SER A 50 15.56 -14.41 -2.54
C SER A 50 14.54 -13.33 -2.14
N PRO A 51 14.78 -12.04 -2.47
CA PRO A 51 13.83 -10.96 -2.28
C PRO A 51 12.43 -11.23 -2.87
N ASP A 52 12.35 -11.99 -3.96
CA ASP A 52 11.08 -12.33 -4.60
C ASP A 52 10.18 -13.22 -3.71
N LYS A 53 10.76 -13.93 -2.75
CA LYS A 53 10.00 -14.73 -1.78
C LYS A 53 9.21 -13.87 -0.79
N ALA A 54 9.66 -12.63 -0.56
CA ALA A 54 8.97 -11.68 0.31
C ALA A 54 8.02 -10.75 -0.45
N ARG A 55 7.77 -10.99 -1.75
CA ARG A 55 6.90 -10.17 -2.60
C ARG A 55 5.73 -11.01 -3.12
N TYR A 56 4.52 -10.56 -2.84
CA TYR A 56 3.30 -11.19 -3.35
C TYR A 56 2.59 -10.23 -4.31
N PRO A 57 2.38 -10.60 -5.57
CA PRO A 57 1.64 -9.76 -6.51
C PRO A 57 0.25 -9.44 -5.99
N ILE A 58 -0.14 -8.17 -5.97
CA ILE A 58 -1.46 -7.72 -5.52
C ILE A 58 -2.55 -8.36 -6.40
N SER A 59 -2.28 -8.51 -7.69
CA SER A 59 -3.19 -9.16 -8.65
C SER A 59 -3.56 -10.60 -8.30
N SER A 60 -2.77 -11.28 -7.47
CA SER A 60 -3.05 -12.67 -7.05
C SER A 60 -4.13 -12.79 -5.98
N VAL A 61 -4.49 -11.69 -5.31
CA VAL A 61 -5.39 -11.69 -4.15
C VAL A 61 -6.63 -10.80 -4.30
N ILE A 62 -6.63 -9.92 -5.31
CA ILE A 62 -7.79 -9.10 -5.64
C ILE A 62 -8.58 -9.72 -6.82
N ASN A 63 -9.90 -9.51 -6.81
CA ASN A 63 -10.78 -9.92 -7.90
C ASN A 63 -11.19 -8.72 -8.79
N ASN A 64 -12.05 -8.96 -9.77
CA ASN A 64 -12.50 -7.95 -10.73
C ASN A 64 -13.34 -6.80 -10.13
N ASN A 65 -13.79 -6.93 -8.87
CA ASN A 65 -14.51 -5.86 -8.17
C ASN A 65 -13.56 -4.81 -7.57
N VAL A 66 -12.24 -5.06 -7.63
CA VAL A 66 -11.23 -4.14 -7.12
C VAL A 66 -10.43 -3.57 -8.27
N ARG A 67 -10.50 -2.25 -8.44
CA ARG A 67 -9.64 -1.52 -9.36
C ARG A 67 -8.30 -1.22 -8.67
N PHE A 68 -7.24 -1.85 -9.15
CA PHE A 68 -5.88 -1.53 -8.69
C PHE A 68 -5.30 -0.38 -9.51
N VAL A 69 -4.67 0.59 -8.81
CA VAL A 69 -3.95 1.72 -9.39
C VAL A 69 -2.55 1.75 -8.81
N GLN A 70 -1.56 1.54 -9.66
CA GLN A 70 -0.17 1.70 -9.25
C GLN A 70 0.20 3.18 -9.31
N ALA A 71 0.28 3.82 -8.14
CA ALA A 71 0.62 5.23 -8.00
C ALA A 71 1.14 5.55 -6.60
N THR A 72 1.93 6.62 -6.53
CA THR A 72 2.30 7.27 -5.26
C THR A 72 1.23 8.27 -4.88
N VAL A 73 0.88 8.34 -3.61
CA VAL A 73 -0.01 9.36 -3.05
C VAL A 73 0.83 10.59 -2.75
N ASP A 74 0.49 11.71 -3.35
CA ASP A 74 1.21 12.97 -3.21
C ASP A 74 0.56 13.88 -2.16
N ASN A 75 -0.79 13.94 -2.17
CA ASN A 75 -1.54 14.80 -1.26
C ASN A 75 -2.93 14.21 -0.93
N LEU A 76 -3.47 14.61 0.21
CA LEU A 76 -4.81 14.26 0.66
C LEU A 76 -5.58 15.51 1.10
N ASP A 77 -6.59 15.90 0.31
CA ASP A 77 -7.55 16.93 0.69
C ASP A 77 -8.77 16.28 1.33
N VAL A 78 -8.76 16.24 2.65
CA VAL A 78 -9.84 15.63 3.45
C VAL A 78 -11.14 16.43 3.32
N ASN A 79 -11.06 17.77 3.21
CA ASN A 79 -12.23 18.63 3.16
C ASN A 79 -13.02 18.44 1.86
N ASN A 80 -12.32 18.28 0.74
CA ASN A 80 -12.92 18.07 -0.57
C ASN A 80 -13.01 16.57 -0.94
N LYS A 81 -12.63 15.67 -0.04
CA LYS A 81 -12.61 14.21 -0.27
C LYS A 81 -11.84 13.81 -1.53
N LYS A 82 -10.64 14.37 -1.69
CA LYS A 82 -9.77 14.12 -2.83
C LYS A 82 -8.42 13.53 -2.42
N VAL A 83 -7.90 12.66 -3.27
CA VAL A 83 -6.55 12.11 -3.19
C VAL A 83 -5.83 12.47 -4.49
N GLU A 84 -4.71 13.15 -4.38
CA GLU A 84 -3.81 13.45 -5.50
C GLU A 84 -2.72 12.39 -5.56
N THR A 85 -2.47 11.88 -6.76
CA THR A 85 -1.50 10.82 -6.98
C THR A 85 -0.72 11.05 -8.26
N THR A 86 0.37 10.33 -8.44
CA THR A 86 1.13 10.32 -9.70
C THR A 86 0.33 9.80 -10.90
N ALA A 87 -0.82 9.15 -10.69
CA ALA A 87 -1.74 8.69 -11.73
C ALA A 87 -2.98 9.58 -11.92
N GLY A 88 -3.01 10.74 -11.26
CA GLY A 88 -4.12 11.69 -11.30
C GLY A 88 -4.88 11.80 -9.98
N GLU A 89 -6.03 12.47 -10.03
CA GLU A 89 -6.88 12.71 -8.87
C GLU A 89 -7.97 11.63 -8.74
N PHE A 90 -8.28 11.28 -7.49
CA PHE A 90 -9.37 10.37 -7.12
C PHE A 90 -10.25 11.04 -6.07
N THR A 91 -11.57 10.91 -6.21
CA THR A 91 -12.54 11.27 -5.16
C THR A 91 -13.01 10.04 -4.42
N TYR A 92 -13.53 10.22 -3.20
CA TYR A 92 -14.01 9.10 -2.39
C TYR A 92 -15.21 9.48 -1.54
N ASP A 93 -16.06 8.51 -1.25
CA ASP A 93 -17.08 8.61 -0.19
C ASP A 93 -16.49 8.13 1.15
N TYR A 94 -15.79 7.01 1.11
CA TYR A 94 -15.08 6.40 2.23
C TYR A 94 -13.60 6.22 1.90
N LEU A 95 -12.73 6.59 2.83
CA LEU A 95 -11.29 6.46 2.68
C LEU A 95 -10.71 5.63 3.81
N VAL A 96 -9.91 4.62 3.45
CA VAL A 96 -9.07 3.90 4.40
C VAL A 96 -7.61 4.18 4.07
N ILE A 97 -6.86 4.66 5.06
CA ILE A 97 -5.45 5.01 4.94
C ILE A 97 -4.62 3.91 5.58
N GLY A 98 -3.88 3.18 4.76
CA GLY A 98 -3.00 2.08 5.17
C GLY A 98 -1.60 2.21 4.55
N LEU A 99 -1.07 3.44 4.49
CA LEU A 99 0.20 3.77 3.83
C LEU A 99 1.43 3.27 4.60
N GLY A 100 1.25 2.77 5.83
CA GLY A 100 2.35 2.30 6.67
C GLY A 100 3.04 3.43 7.42
N PHE A 101 4.33 3.25 7.69
CA PHE A 101 5.16 4.20 8.42
C PHE A 101 6.56 4.26 7.79
N GLU A 102 7.28 5.32 8.08
CA GLU A 102 8.70 5.47 7.78
C GLU A 102 9.50 5.54 9.08
N GLY A 103 10.78 5.14 9.00
CA GLY A 103 11.69 5.24 10.14
C GLY A 103 11.92 6.70 10.54
N GLU A 104 11.79 7.01 11.83
CA GLU A 104 12.08 8.34 12.37
C GLU A 104 13.58 8.44 12.72
N THR A 105 14.22 9.49 12.27
CA THR A 105 15.65 9.73 12.50
C THR A 105 15.93 10.64 13.71
N PHE A 106 14.89 11.23 14.29
CA PHE A 106 14.96 12.17 15.43
C PHE A 106 15.96 13.32 15.22
N GLY A 107 16.24 13.67 13.95
CA GLY A 107 17.20 14.71 13.58
C GLY A 107 18.66 14.36 13.87
N ILE A 108 19.00 13.11 14.10
CA ILE A 108 20.38 12.66 14.32
C ILE A 108 21.17 12.87 13.04
N PRO A 109 22.23 13.70 13.04
CA PRO A 109 23.03 13.95 11.84
C PRO A 109 23.62 12.68 11.25
N GLY A 110 23.50 12.51 9.93
CA GLY A 110 24.02 11.36 9.19
C GLY A 110 23.18 10.09 9.28
N LEU A 111 22.16 10.00 10.15
CA LEU A 111 21.36 8.79 10.27
C LEU A 111 20.57 8.50 8.98
N LYS A 112 19.99 9.54 8.38
CA LYS A 112 19.24 9.41 7.11
C LYS A 112 20.14 9.05 5.92
N GLU A 113 21.40 9.46 5.96
CA GLU A 113 22.35 9.29 4.85
C GLU A 113 23.13 7.98 4.91
N TYR A 114 23.37 7.47 6.12
CA TYR A 114 24.30 6.34 6.34
C TYR A 114 23.66 5.12 7.00
N ALA A 115 22.48 5.24 7.61
CA ALA A 115 21.78 4.10 8.16
C ALA A 115 20.95 3.37 7.09
N LEU A 116 20.96 2.05 7.15
CA LEU A 116 20.06 1.20 6.38
C LEU A 116 18.82 0.89 7.22
N SER A 117 17.64 0.99 6.60
CA SER A 117 16.37 0.58 7.17
C SER A 117 15.82 -0.61 6.38
N LEU A 118 15.20 -1.54 7.07
CA LEU A 118 14.44 -2.64 6.46
C LEU A 118 13.05 -2.17 6.03
#